data_c80b31f411abee83e75ba817175558a9
#
_entry.id   c80b31f411abee83e75ba817175558a9
#
_cell.length_a   1.000
_cell.length_b   1.000
_cell.length_c   1.000
_cell.angle_alpha   90.00
_cell.angle_beta   90.00
_cell.angle_gamma   90.00
#
_symmetry.space_group_name_H-M   'P 1'
#
loop_
_entity.id
_entity.type
_entity.pdbx_description
1 polymer ?
#
loop_
_entity_poly.entity_id
_entity_poly.type
_entity_poly.pdbx_seq_one_letter_code
_entity_poly.pdbx_strand_id
1 'polypeptide(L)'
;MPAFSTMARQVIESFAANMGVTARAAADHSYGFEFARSGRLSVVPSEDGDRIIVCLARVPHRADASMQRRLFQLAGLDRASSVLVHAGMAPDGAFVLALNLEEERFDMQSLDQALSTLSELHDSIG
;
A
#
# COMPACT_ATOMS: atom_id res chain seq x y z
N MET A 1 9.94 9.75 16.75
CA MET A 1 8.98 9.34 15.73
C MET A 1 9.66 8.47 14.68
N PRO A 2 9.01 7.40 14.25
CA PRO A 2 9.56 6.59 13.16
C PRO A 2 9.64 7.42 11.88
N ALA A 3 10.73 7.23 11.17
CA ALA A 3 10.98 7.92 9.91
C ALA A 3 11.69 6.95 8.97
N PHE A 4 11.59 7.21 7.66
CA PHE A 4 12.33 6.44 6.68
C PHE A 4 13.81 6.76 6.75
N SER A 5 14.65 5.76 6.48
CA SER A 5 16.06 5.99 6.22
C SER A 5 16.23 6.86 4.98
N THR A 6 17.42 7.46 4.82
CA THR A 6 17.72 8.24 3.62
C THR A 6 17.58 7.40 2.36
N MET A 7 18.02 6.14 2.41
CA MET A 7 17.92 5.23 1.27
C MET A 7 16.45 4.94 0.93
N ALA A 8 15.61 4.67 1.93
CA ALA A 8 14.19 4.41 1.70
C ALA A 8 13.50 5.63 1.09
N ARG A 9 13.81 6.84 1.55
CA ARG A 9 13.25 8.06 0.96
C ARG A 9 13.66 8.23 -0.49
N GLN A 10 14.90 7.93 -0.82
CA GLN A 10 15.37 7.98 -2.21
C GLN A 10 14.62 6.99 -3.10
N VAL A 11 14.34 5.80 -2.59
CA VAL A 11 13.54 4.81 -3.32
C VAL A 11 12.15 5.34 -3.59
N ILE A 12 11.49 5.91 -2.58
CA ILE A 12 10.13 6.44 -2.71
C ILE A 12 10.10 7.59 -3.72
N GLU A 13 11.05 8.51 -3.65
CA GLU A 13 11.13 9.64 -4.56
C GLU A 13 11.41 9.21 -6.00
N SER A 14 12.28 8.21 -6.18
CA SER A 14 12.58 7.66 -7.50
C SER A 14 11.36 6.93 -8.08
N PHE A 15 10.63 6.21 -7.24
CA PHE A 15 9.39 5.55 -7.66
C PHE A 15 8.37 6.58 -8.14
N ALA A 16 8.19 7.67 -7.39
CA ALA A 16 7.27 8.75 -7.77
C ALA A 16 7.65 9.36 -9.11
N ALA A 17 8.95 9.64 -9.31
CA ALA A 17 9.44 10.20 -10.56
C ALA A 17 9.17 9.28 -11.75
N ASN A 18 9.42 7.98 -11.58
CA ASN A 18 9.16 6.98 -12.63
C ASN A 18 7.68 6.87 -12.98
N MET A 19 6.81 7.02 -11.98
CA MET A 19 5.36 6.94 -12.19
C MET A 19 4.73 8.26 -12.65
N GLY A 20 5.52 9.33 -12.70
CA GLY A 20 5.02 10.64 -13.10
C GLY A 20 4.12 11.29 -12.06
N VAL A 21 4.27 10.93 -10.79
CA VAL A 21 3.48 11.48 -9.70
C VAL A 21 4.40 12.19 -8.70
N THR A 22 3.81 13.05 -7.87
CA THR A 22 4.55 13.75 -6.83
C THR A 22 4.40 13.00 -5.51
N ALA A 23 5.52 12.71 -4.86
CA ALA A 23 5.51 12.15 -3.52
C ALA A 23 5.16 13.25 -2.52
N ARG A 24 4.10 13.03 -1.73
CA ARG A 24 3.66 14.00 -0.72
C ARG A 24 3.95 13.44 0.67
N ALA A 25 4.90 14.07 1.36
CA ALA A 25 5.24 13.70 2.72
C ALA A 25 4.20 14.27 3.69
N ALA A 26 3.71 13.43 4.59
CA ALA A 26 2.80 13.85 5.66
C ALA A 26 3.58 14.15 6.94
N ALA A 27 2.88 14.73 7.94
CA ALA A 27 3.48 15.07 9.21
C ALA A 27 4.00 13.86 9.99
N ASP A 28 3.44 12.67 9.73
CA ASP A 28 3.86 11.41 10.35
C ASP A 28 4.99 10.71 9.57
N HIS A 29 5.62 11.41 8.65
CA HIS A 29 6.68 10.91 7.77
C HIS A 29 6.24 9.87 6.73
N SER A 30 4.93 9.64 6.58
CA SER A 30 4.42 8.79 5.49
C SER A 30 4.42 9.55 4.17
N TYR A 31 4.39 8.81 3.07
CA TYR A 31 4.25 9.37 1.72
C TYR A 31 2.97 8.86 1.09
N GLY A 32 2.26 9.77 0.42
CA GLY A 32 1.03 9.43 -0.29
C GLY A 32 1.15 9.70 -1.78
N PHE A 33 0.50 8.85 -2.56
CA PHE A 33 0.43 8.97 -4.02
C PHE A 33 -1.00 8.71 -4.45
N GLU A 34 -1.50 9.47 -5.40
CA GLU A 34 -2.83 9.23 -5.97
C GLU A 34 -2.70 8.77 -7.42
N PHE A 35 -3.32 7.64 -7.72
CA PHE A 35 -3.39 7.09 -9.05
C PHE A 35 -4.84 7.07 -9.51
N ALA A 36 -5.08 7.43 -10.77
CA ALA A 36 -6.44 7.54 -11.31
C ALA A 36 -7.19 6.21 -11.28
N ARG A 37 -6.51 5.10 -11.50
CA ARG A 37 -7.13 3.77 -11.54
C ARG A 37 -6.87 2.94 -10.30
N SER A 38 -5.62 2.91 -9.84
CA SER A 38 -5.22 2.01 -8.75
C SER A 38 -5.72 2.47 -7.39
N GLY A 39 -5.91 3.78 -7.21
CA GLY A 39 -6.36 4.33 -5.95
C GLY A 39 -5.28 5.14 -5.25
N ARG A 40 -5.36 5.21 -3.93
CA ARG A 40 -4.43 6.00 -3.11
C ARG A 40 -3.41 5.08 -2.45
N LEU A 41 -2.16 5.22 -2.84
CA LEU A 41 -1.06 4.47 -2.28
C LEU A 41 -0.44 5.25 -1.13
N SER A 42 -0.22 4.60 0.00
CA SER A 42 0.47 5.18 1.15
C SER A 42 1.65 4.30 1.52
N VAL A 43 2.78 4.93 1.80
CA VAL A 43 4.00 4.23 2.24
C VAL A 43 4.35 4.80 3.60
N VAL A 44 4.33 3.95 4.63
CA VAL A 44 4.41 4.38 6.03
C VAL A 44 5.53 3.62 6.73
N PRO A 45 6.42 4.31 7.48
CA PRO A 45 7.42 3.60 8.28
C PRO A 45 6.72 2.93 9.48
N SER A 46 7.13 1.71 9.82
CA SER A 46 6.62 1.06 11.02
C SER A 46 7.17 1.74 12.27
N GLU A 47 6.50 1.53 13.41
CA GLU A 47 6.90 2.18 14.67
C GLU A 47 8.30 1.83 15.10
N ASP A 48 8.72 0.59 14.89
CA ASP A 48 10.07 0.12 15.24
C ASP A 48 11.12 0.42 14.17
N GLY A 49 10.71 0.94 13.01
CA GLY A 49 11.62 1.33 11.95
C GLY A 49 12.19 0.18 11.12
N ASP A 50 11.82 -1.05 11.40
CA ASP A 50 12.33 -2.23 10.71
C ASP A 50 11.58 -2.56 9.44
N ARG A 51 10.37 -2.03 9.29
CA ARG A 51 9.48 -2.40 8.21
C ARG A 51 8.88 -1.17 7.57
N ILE A 52 8.46 -1.36 6.33
CA ILE A 52 7.75 -0.34 5.56
C ILE A 52 6.37 -0.91 5.23
N ILE A 53 5.34 -0.17 5.61
CA ILE A 53 3.95 -0.57 5.38
C ILE A 53 3.50 0.08 4.08
N VAL A 54 3.05 -0.72 3.13
CA VAL A 54 2.53 -0.24 1.85
C VAL A 54 1.03 -0.50 1.84
N CYS A 55 0.23 0.56 1.72
CA CYS A 55 -1.22 0.48 1.74
C CYS A 55 -1.78 1.00 0.42
N LEU A 56 -2.77 0.31 -0.11
CA LEU A 56 -3.52 0.79 -1.27
C LEU A 56 -5.00 0.87 -0.88
N ALA A 57 -5.54 2.08 -0.96
CA ALA A 57 -6.94 2.35 -0.64
C ALA A 57 -7.71 2.65 -1.92
N ARG A 58 -8.89 2.04 -2.06
CA ARG A 58 -9.74 2.24 -3.22
C ARG A 58 -11.18 2.31 -2.77
N VAL A 59 -11.90 3.34 -3.24
CA VAL A 59 -13.33 3.47 -2.94
C VAL A 59 -14.10 2.52 -3.86
N PRO A 60 -14.88 1.57 -3.31
CA PRO A 60 -15.63 0.64 -4.13
C PRO A 60 -16.83 1.33 -4.78
N HIS A 61 -17.23 0.85 -5.97
CA HIS A 61 -18.43 1.33 -6.64
C HIS A 61 -19.69 1.02 -5.83
N ARG A 62 -19.69 -0.10 -5.13
CA ARG A 62 -20.74 -0.50 -4.21
C ARG A 62 -20.10 -1.05 -2.95
N ALA A 63 -20.55 -0.55 -1.80
CA ALA A 63 -20.05 -1.02 -0.51
C ALA A 63 -21.06 -1.96 0.13
N ASP A 64 -21.49 -3.00 -0.59
CA ASP A 64 -22.42 -3.97 -0.07
C ASP A 64 -21.71 -5.03 0.79
N ALA A 65 -22.50 -5.81 1.52
CA ALA A 65 -21.97 -6.83 2.43
C ALA A 65 -21.14 -7.89 1.69
N SER A 66 -21.50 -8.20 0.46
CA SER A 66 -20.76 -9.18 -0.35
C SER A 66 -19.36 -8.70 -0.67
N MET A 67 -19.21 -7.43 -1.06
CA MET A 67 -17.90 -6.86 -1.37
C MET A 67 -17.04 -6.72 -0.12
N GLN A 68 -17.65 -6.32 1.00
CA GLN A 68 -16.93 -6.26 2.28
C GLN A 68 -16.42 -7.64 2.70
N ARG A 69 -17.22 -8.68 2.51
CA ARG A 69 -16.80 -10.04 2.80
C ARG A 69 -15.60 -10.44 1.95
N ARG A 70 -15.63 -10.13 0.65
CA ARG A 70 -14.50 -10.41 -0.25
C ARG A 70 -13.24 -9.68 0.18
N LEU A 71 -13.39 -8.43 0.60
CA LEU A 71 -12.25 -7.65 1.12
C LEU A 71 -11.59 -8.38 2.28
N PHE A 72 -12.35 -8.75 3.30
CA PHE A 72 -11.78 -9.37 4.49
C PHE A 72 -11.30 -10.79 4.26
N GLN A 73 -11.81 -11.47 3.24
CA GLN A 73 -11.30 -12.78 2.84
C GLN A 73 -9.89 -12.73 2.24
N LEU A 74 -9.46 -11.55 1.78
CA LEU A 74 -8.10 -11.37 1.26
C LEU A 74 -7.05 -11.25 2.38
N ALA A 75 -7.48 -11.01 3.62
CA ALA A 75 -6.55 -10.92 4.75
C ALA A 75 -5.91 -12.28 5.01
N GLY A 76 -4.59 -12.27 5.24
CA GLY A 76 -3.83 -13.49 5.48
C GLY A 76 -2.73 -13.67 4.45
N LEU A 77 -2.19 -14.88 4.41
CA LEU A 77 -1.09 -15.17 3.48
C LEU A 77 -1.61 -15.30 2.06
N ASP A 78 -1.13 -14.44 1.18
CA ASP A 78 -1.39 -14.55 -0.24
C ASP A 78 -0.47 -15.61 -0.84
N ARG A 79 -1.05 -16.69 -1.36
CA ARG A 79 -0.27 -17.82 -1.85
C ARG A 79 0.55 -17.51 -3.10
N ALA A 80 0.05 -16.62 -3.94
CA ALA A 80 0.74 -16.27 -5.18
C ALA A 80 2.02 -15.49 -4.93
N SER A 81 1.99 -14.54 -3.98
CA SER A 81 3.13 -13.67 -3.68
C SER A 81 3.88 -14.07 -2.42
N SER A 82 3.34 -14.98 -1.62
CA SER A 82 3.89 -15.40 -0.32
C SER A 82 4.03 -14.26 0.69
N VAL A 83 3.20 -13.22 0.57
CA VAL A 83 3.18 -12.10 1.51
C VAL A 83 1.90 -12.10 2.33
N LEU A 84 2.02 -11.60 3.55
CA LEU A 84 0.89 -11.45 4.45
C LEU A 84 0.17 -10.15 4.11
N VAL A 85 -1.13 -10.26 3.81
CA VAL A 85 -1.98 -9.13 3.44
C VAL A 85 -2.87 -8.76 4.62
N HIS A 86 -2.93 -7.46 4.90
CA HIS A 86 -3.85 -6.91 5.89
C HIS A 86 -4.99 -6.20 5.16
N ALA A 87 -6.21 -6.37 5.66
CA ALA A 87 -7.40 -5.77 5.06
C ALA A 87 -8.13 -4.92 6.08
N GLY A 88 -8.69 -3.80 5.65
CA GLY A 88 -9.46 -2.92 6.50
C GLY A 88 -10.31 -1.96 5.71
N MET A 89 -11.07 -1.14 6.42
CA MET A 89 -11.89 -0.09 5.84
C MET A 89 -11.53 1.24 6.48
N ALA A 90 -11.35 2.26 5.65
CA ALA A 90 -11.13 3.62 6.14
C ALA A 90 -12.46 4.26 6.56
N PRO A 91 -12.42 5.32 7.41
CA PRO A 91 -13.64 6.00 7.82
C PRO A 91 -14.48 6.57 6.68
N ASP A 92 -13.84 6.88 5.54
CA ASP A 92 -14.53 7.38 4.35
C ASP A 92 -15.16 6.27 3.50
N GLY A 93 -15.07 5.01 3.94
CA GLY A 93 -15.61 3.86 3.23
C GLY A 93 -14.66 3.21 2.25
N ALA A 94 -13.45 3.72 2.10
CA ALA A 94 -12.47 3.10 1.20
C ALA A 94 -12.04 1.74 1.72
N PHE A 95 -11.88 0.79 0.80
CA PHE A 95 -11.29 -0.51 1.11
C PHE A 95 -9.77 -0.36 1.11
N VAL A 96 -9.12 -0.87 2.15
CA VAL A 96 -7.68 -0.75 2.33
C VAL A 96 -7.05 -2.13 2.38
N LEU A 97 -6.07 -2.35 1.52
CA LEU A 97 -5.22 -3.53 1.58
C LEU A 97 -3.80 -3.06 1.84
N ALA A 98 -3.08 -3.78 2.69
CA ALA A 98 -1.75 -3.39 3.10
C ALA A 98 -0.85 -4.61 3.22
N LEU A 99 0.44 -4.38 3.01
CA LEU A 99 1.46 -5.39 3.26
C LEU A 99 2.70 -4.72 3.85
N ASN A 100 3.54 -5.53 4.49
CA ASN A 100 4.78 -5.08 5.11
C ASN A 100 5.96 -5.52 4.27
N LEU A 101 6.91 -4.60 4.07
CA LEU A 101 8.18 -4.89 3.43
C LEU A 101 9.29 -4.68 4.46
N GLU A 102 10.32 -5.53 4.40
CA GLU A 102 11.50 -5.32 5.22
C GLU A 102 12.30 -4.14 4.68
N GLU A 103 12.72 -3.24 5.57
CA GLU A 103 13.46 -2.06 5.13
C GLU A 103 14.76 -2.42 4.43
N GLU A 104 15.44 -3.48 4.88
CA GLU A 104 16.70 -3.92 4.28
C GLU A 104 16.55 -4.34 2.82
N ARG A 105 15.35 -4.78 2.42
CA ARG A 105 15.07 -5.25 1.06
C ARG A 105 14.24 -4.26 0.26
N PHE A 106 14.01 -3.07 0.81
CA PHE A 106 13.16 -2.09 0.18
C PHE A 106 13.91 -1.43 -0.99
N ASP A 107 13.41 -1.63 -2.19
CA ASP A 107 13.92 -1.04 -3.41
C ASP A 107 12.75 -0.71 -4.35
N MET A 108 13.05 -0.14 -5.51
CA MET A 108 12.01 0.23 -6.45
C MET A 108 11.22 -0.98 -6.97
N GLN A 109 11.91 -2.11 -7.15
CA GLN A 109 11.26 -3.33 -7.61
C GLN A 109 10.28 -3.87 -6.58
N SER A 110 10.67 -3.90 -5.30
CA SER A 110 9.78 -4.38 -4.23
C SER A 110 8.57 -3.47 -4.07
N LEU A 111 8.73 -2.17 -4.20
CA LEU A 111 7.62 -1.22 -4.12
C LEU A 111 6.69 -1.37 -5.32
N ASP A 112 7.24 -1.53 -6.52
CA ASP A 112 6.45 -1.76 -7.73
C ASP A 112 5.66 -3.07 -7.65
N GLN A 113 6.29 -4.14 -7.15
CA GLN A 113 5.62 -5.41 -6.94
C GLN A 113 4.51 -5.30 -5.89
N ALA A 114 4.74 -4.54 -4.83
CA ALA A 114 3.73 -4.31 -3.80
C ALA A 114 2.50 -3.61 -4.39
N LEU A 115 2.71 -2.57 -5.18
CA LEU A 115 1.61 -1.87 -5.86
C LEU A 115 0.85 -2.81 -6.78
N SER A 116 1.56 -3.60 -7.58
CA SER A 116 0.93 -4.56 -8.51
C SER A 116 0.11 -5.59 -7.75
N THR A 117 0.66 -6.17 -6.70
CA THR A 117 -0.03 -7.17 -5.88
C THR A 117 -1.29 -6.60 -5.26
N LEU A 118 -1.19 -5.43 -4.63
CA LEU A 118 -2.33 -4.79 -3.98
C LEU A 118 -3.39 -4.39 -5.00
N SER A 119 -2.97 -3.91 -6.17
CA SER A 119 -3.89 -3.53 -7.24
C SER A 119 -4.66 -4.73 -7.78
N GLU A 120 -3.98 -5.85 -8.01
CA GLU A 120 -4.60 -7.10 -8.46
C GLU A 120 -5.60 -7.63 -7.43
N LEU A 121 -5.25 -7.56 -6.15
CA LEU A 121 -6.15 -7.99 -5.07
C LEU A 121 -7.41 -7.12 -5.02
N HIS A 122 -7.27 -5.81 -5.16
CA HIS A 122 -8.43 -4.91 -5.26
C HIS A 122 -9.30 -5.25 -6.47
N ASP A 123 -8.68 -5.52 -7.62
CA ASP A 123 -9.40 -5.88 -8.83
C ASP A 123 -10.21 -7.17 -8.63
N SER A 124 -9.73 -8.09 -7.81
CA SER A 124 -10.42 -9.35 -7.54
C SER A 124 -11.69 -9.17 -6.69
N ILE A 125 -11.80 -8.08 -5.96
CA ILE A 125 -13.01 -7.80 -5.19
C ILE A 125 -14.19 -7.45 -6.11
N GLY A 126 -13.90 -6.86 -7.20
CA GLY A 126 -14.89 -6.42 -8.16
C GLY A 126 -14.70 -5.00 -8.54
#